data_1ac25b8f4361c91ad50c9cc8672ae3c3
#
_entry.id   1ac25b8f4361c91ad50c9cc8672ae3c3
#
_cell.length_a   1.000
_cell.length_b   1.000
_cell.length_c   1.000
_cell.angle_alpha   90.00
_cell.angle_beta   90.00
_cell.angle_gamma   90.00
#
_symmetry.space_group_name_H-M   'P 1'
#
loop_
_entity.id
_entity.type
_entity.pdbx_description
1 polymer ?
#
loop_
_entity_poly.entity_id
_entity_poly.type
_entity_poly.pdbx_seq_one_letter_code
_entity_poly.pdbx_strand_id
1 'polypeptide(L)'
;MLFGKNAEIYADIEKKMNENRKKKKSANADDINAPLILIVTGYLSMTDEGMMKLRVKEIHTLESLRVLKARKITLNFTSKLFDDNIMFIDEVLMRNRVDVKEVNRELRQTEDPDSIIKGCTLNIIIDNKLLCIRDDKFRFVPRDDLVEGIRDRAGAQSVRIGYV
;
A
#
# COMPACT_ATOMS: atom_id res chain seq x y z
N MET A 1 -19.31 -15.07 11.09
CA MET A 1 -19.34 -14.11 12.21
C MET A 1 -17.91 -13.73 12.56
N LEU A 2 -17.58 -12.44 12.61
CA LEU A 2 -16.26 -11.91 12.99
C LEU A 2 -16.31 -11.53 14.47
N PHE A 3 -15.31 -11.93 15.25
CA PHE A 3 -15.23 -11.65 16.68
C PHE A 3 -13.92 -10.96 17.04
N GLY A 4 -13.95 -10.15 18.11
CA GLY A 4 -12.76 -9.50 18.65
C GLY A 4 -12.12 -8.48 17.69
N LYS A 5 -10.78 -8.41 17.70
CA LYS A 5 -9.97 -7.45 16.93
C LYS A 5 -10.30 -7.40 15.42
N ASN A 6 -10.70 -8.53 14.83
CA ASN A 6 -11.06 -8.58 13.42
C ASN A 6 -12.42 -7.91 13.12
N ALA A 7 -13.36 -7.91 14.06
CA ALA A 7 -14.62 -7.20 13.92
C ALA A 7 -14.40 -5.68 13.97
N GLU A 8 -13.51 -5.21 14.84
CA GLU A 8 -13.12 -3.79 14.93
C GLU A 8 -12.42 -3.32 13.65
N ILE A 9 -11.47 -4.11 13.13
CA ILE A 9 -10.79 -3.79 11.86
C ILE A 9 -11.79 -3.71 10.70
N TYR A 10 -12.74 -4.66 10.63
CA TYR A 10 -13.77 -4.63 9.60
C TYR A 10 -14.68 -3.41 9.73
N ALA A 11 -15.10 -3.07 10.94
CA ALA A 11 -15.91 -1.88 11.21
C ALA A 11 -15.18 -0.58 10.83
N ASP A 12 -13.89 -0.47 11.12
CA ASP A 12 -13.06 0.68 10.73
C ASP A 12 -12.91 0.79 9.21
N ILE A 13 -12.72 -0.33 8.52
CA ILE A 13 -12.66 -0.36 7.05
C ILE A 13 -14.00 0.08 6.47
N GLU A 14 -15.11 -0.45 6.97
CA GLU A 14 -16.46 -0.10 6.52
C GLU A 14 -16.77 1.39 6.75
N LYS A 15 -16.38 1.94 7.91
CA LYS A 15 -16.52 3.35 8.24
C LYS A 15 -15.73 4.23 7.26
N LYS A 16 -14.45 3.94 7.01
CA LYS A 16 -13.62 4.65 6.05
C LYS A 16 -14.19 4.60 4.63
N MET A 17 -14.74 3.46 4.23
CA MET A 17 -15.45 3.34 2.94
C MET A 17 -16.65 4.26 2.84
N ASN A 18 -17.48 4.28 3.89
CA ASN A 18 -18.68 5.10 3.91
C ASN A 18 -18.33 6.60 3.92
N GLU A 19 -17.25 7.00 4.59
CA GLU A 19 -16.72 8.37 4.55
C GLU A 19 -16.20 8.75 3.16
N ASN A 20 -15.47 7.86 2.50
CA ASN A 20 -14.99 8.08 1.13
C ASN A 20 -16.13 8.12 0.11
N ARG A 21 -17.16 7.29 0.26
CA ARG A 21 -18.39 7.38 -0.54
C ARG A 21 -19.12 8.71 -0.37
N LYS A 22 -19.15 9.26 0.85
CA LYS A 22 -19.75 10.59 1.12
C LYS A 22 -18.95 11.73 0.49
N LYS A 23 -17.61 11.67 0.54
CA LYS A 23 -16.72 12.66 -0.09
C LYS A 23 -16.78 12.60 -1.62
N LYS A 24 -16.91 11.42 -2.21
CA LYS A 24 -17.00 11.22 -3.68
C LYS A 24 -18.37 11.56 -4.27
N LYS A 25 -19.44 11.71 -3.47
CA LYS A 25 -20.75 12.18 -3.97
C LYS A 25 -20.72 13.59 -4.59
N SER A 26 -19.61 14.32 -4.42
CA SER A 26 -19.37 15.62 -5.05
C SER A 26 -18.53 15.56 -6.35
N ALA A 27 -18.01 14.41 -6.73
CA ALA A 27 -17.17 14.23 -7.93
C ALA A 27 -17.62 12.96 -8.66
N ASN A 28 -18.09 13.10 -9.89
CA ASN A 28 -18.45 12.11 -10.92
C ASN A 28 -19.01 10.74 -10.48
N ALA A 29 -20.21 10.41 -11.01
CA ALA A 29 -21.03 9.25 -10.65
C ALA A 29 -20.39 7.86 -10.92
N ASP A 30 -19.38 7.76 -11.78
CA ASP A 30 -18.82 6.49 -12.23
C ASP A 30 -17.86 5.81 -11.21
N ASP A 31 -17.35 6.57 -10.28
CA ASP A 31 -16.40 6.07 -9.26
C ASP A 31 -17.07 5.50 -7.98
N ILE A 32 -18.41 5.58 -7.91
CA ILE A 32 -19.16 5.26 -6.68
C ILE A 32 -19.22 3.75 -6.41
N ASN A 33 -18.98 2.92 -7.42
CA ASN A 33 -19.19 1.47 -7.39
C ASN A 33 -17.90 0.63 -7.49
N ALA A 34 -16.72 1.21 -7.30
CA ALA A 34 -15.50 0.41 -7.25
C ALA A 34 -15.59 -0.61 -6.09
N PRO A 35 -15.52 -1.93 -6.36
CA PRO A 35 -15.62 -2.94 -5.32
C PRO A 35 -14.46 -2.80 -4.34
N LEU A 36 -14.76 -2.89 -3.04
CA LEU A 36 -13.70 -3.02 -2.05
C LEU A 36 -13.15 -4.43 -2.12
N ILE A 37 -11.88 -4.54 -2.44
CA ILE A 37 -11.15 -5.79 -2.38
C ILE A 37 -10.52 -5.92 -1.00
N LEU A 38 -10.96 -6.94 -0.24
CA LEU A 38 -10.36 -7.31 1.04
C LEU A 38 -9.55 -8.60 0.86
N ILE A 39 -8.38 -8.61 1.46
CA ILE A 39 -7.52 -9.78 1.55
C ILE A 39 -7.65 -10.33 2.95
N VAL A 40 -8.13 -11.57 3.04
CA VAL A 40 -8.38 -12.24 4.31
C VAL A 40 -7.43 -13.41 4.44
N THR A 41 -6.64 -13.45 5.50
CA THR A 41 -5.81 -14.59 5.87
C THR A 41 -6.39 -15.32 7.07
N GLY A 42 -6.24 -16.65 7.12
CA GLY A 42 -6.78 -17.43 8.21
C GLY A 42 -6.57 -18.92 8.04
N TYR A 43 -7.20 -19.68 8.92
CA TYR A 43 -7.15 -21.14 8.94
C TYR A 43 -8.48 -21.71 8.47
N LEU A 44 -8.43 -22.64 7.52
CA LEU A 44 -9.58 -23.46 7.15
C LEU A 44 -9.69 -24.64 8.08
N SER A 45 -10.87 -24.87 8.61
CA SER A 45 -11.21 -26.05 9.38
C SER A 45 -12.54 -26.64 8.90
N MET A 46 -12.72 -27.92 9.05
CA MET A 46 -13.98 -28.62 8.77
C MET A 46 -14.73 -28.80 10.09
N THR A 47 -16.03 -28.56 10.11
CA THR A 47 -16.88 -28.88 11.26
C THR A 47 -17.24 -30.38 11.22
N ASP A 48 -17.74 -30.92 12.34
CA ASP A 48 -18.21 -32.29 12.42
C ASP A 48 -19.38 -32.56 11.44
N GLU A 49 -20.09 -31.52 11.03
CA GLU A 49 -21.17 -31.56 10.02
C GLU A 49 -20.66 -31.45 8.59
N GLY A 50 -19.34 -31.46 8.35
CA GLY A 50 -18.72 -31.39 7.04
C GLY A 50 -18.72 -29.97 6.40
N MET A 51 -19.05 -28.91 7.17
CA MET A 51 -19.01 -27.53 6.67
C MET A 51 -17.61 -26.93 6.84
N MET A 52 -17.15 -26.22 5.82
CA MET A 52 -15.89 -25.48 5.91
C MET A 52 -16.07 -24.17 6.68
N LYS A 53 -15.22 -23.98 7.69
CA LYS A 53 -15.11 -22.73 8.45
C LYS A 53 -13.78 -22.05 8.20
N LEU A 54 -13.81 -20.74 7.89
CA LEU A 54 -12.63 -19.89 7.85
C LEU A 54 -12.49 -19.16 9.19
N ARG A 55 -11.46 -19.51 9.96
CA ARG A 55 -11.06 -18.74 11.13
C ARG A 55 -10.14 -17.60 10.67
N VAL A 56 -10.68 -16.41 10.58
CA VAL A 56 -9.94 -15.22 10.10
C VAL A 56 -8.85 -14.86 11.11
N LYS A 57 -7.62 -14.70 10.61
CA LYS A 57 -6.46 -14.22 11.35
C LYS A 57 -6.25 -12.73 11.13
N GLU A 58 -6.25 -12.31 9.88
CA GLU A 58 -6.00 -10.93 9.48
C GLU A 58 -6.92 -10.52 8.33
N ILE A 59 -7.26 -9.24 8.28
CA ILE A 59 -8.01 -8.62 7.18
C ILE A 59 -7.22 -7.39 6.73
N HIS A 60 -6.96 -7.28 5.44
CA HIS A 60 -6.22 -6.18 4.84
C HIS A 60 -6.97 -5.60 3.65
N THR A 61 -6.82 -4.30 3.41
CA THR A 61 -7.06 -3.71 2.09
C THR A 61 -5.84 -3.96 1.19
N LEU A 62 -6.00 -3.78 -0.13
CA LEU A 62 -4.85 -3.86 -1.05
C LEU A 62 -3.75 -2.89 -0.67
N GLU A 63 -4.10 -1.65 -0.30
CA GLU A 63 -3.13 -0.66 0.14
C GLU A 63 -2.42 -1.08 1.41
N SER A 64 -3.15 -1.48 2.46
CA SER A 64 -2.54 -1.88 3.73
C SER A 64 -1.58 -3.06 3.58
N LEU A 65 -1.96 -4.06 2.77
CA LEU A 65 -1.08 -5.20 2.50
C LEU A 65 0.16 -4.77 1.69
N ARG A 66 -0.01 -3.91 0.68
CA ARG A 66 1.08 -3.36 -0.11
C ARG A 66 2.08 -2.62 0.77
N VAL A 67 1.59 -1.74 1.64
CA VAL A 67 2.42 -0.96 2.59
C VAL A 67 3.23 -1.87 3.52
N LEU A 68 2.65 -2.94 4.01
CA LEU A 68 3.31 -3.88 4.92
C LEU A 68 4.30 -4.83 4.23
N LYS A 69 3.93 -5.34 3.06
CA LYS A 69 4.67 -6.46 2.42
C LYS A 69 5.59 -6.03 1.28
N ALA A 70 5.41 -4.85 0.69
CA ALA A 70 6.30 -4.36 -0.35
C ALA A 70 7.71 -4.09 0.19
N ARG A 71 8.73 -4.33 -0.66
CA ARG A 71 10.14 -4.11 -0.33
C ARG A 71 10.86 -3.23 -1.33
N LYS A 72 10.29 -3.07 -2.52
CA LYS A 72 10.90 -2.33 -3.62
C LYS A 72 9.85 -1.56 -4.40
N ILE A 73 10.13 -0.30 -4.69
CA ILE A 73 9.39 0.51 -5.65
C ILE A 73 10.30 0.73 -6.84
N THR A 74 9.80 0.50 -8.05
CA THR A 74 10.49 0.85 -9.28
C THR A 74 9.62 1.82 -10.07
N LEU A 75 10.13 3.02 -10.29
CA LEU A 75 9.53 4.04 -11.14
C LEU A 75 10.18 3.96 -12.52
N ASN A 76 9.37 3.96 -13.59
CA ASN A 76 9.84 3.82 -14.96
C ASN A 76 9.28 4.96 -15.83
N PHE A 77 10.15 5.77 -16.39
CA PHE A 77 9.81 6.95 -17.17
C PHE A 77 10.63 7.03 -18.46
N THR A 78 10.11 7.77 -19.43
CA THR A 78 10.93 8.42 -20.45
C THR A 78 11.47 9.72 -19.87
N SER A 79 12.59 10.25 -20.41
CA SER A 79 13.16 11.54 -19.99
C SER A 79 12.11 12.63 -20.00
N LYS A 80 11.32 12.74 -21.05
CA LYS A 80 10.27 13.74 -21.17
C LYS A 80 9.22 13.63 -20.05
N LEU A 81 8.68 12.43 -19.80
CA LEU A 81 7.69 12.22 -18.73
C LEU A 81 8.25 12.50 -17.34
N PHE A 82 9.54 12.20 -17.13
CA PHE A 82 10.21 12.49 -15.88
C PHE A 82 10.34 14.00 -15.67
N ASP A 83 10.83 14.73 -16.67
CA ASP A 83 11.02 16.19 -16.61
C ASP A 83 9.69 16.92 -16.42
N ASP A 84 8.64 16.52 -17.15
CA ASP A 84 7.30 17.09 -17.03
C ASP A 84 6.65 16.88 -15.66
N ASN A 85 7.08 15.87 -14.89
CA ASN A 85 6.47 15.47 -13.62
C ASN A 85 7.43 15.52 -12.41
N ILE A 86 8.68 15.99 -12.57
CA ILE A 86 9.73 15.90 -11.55
C ILE A 86 9.30 16.52 -10.21
N MET A 87 8.65 17.68 -10.23
CA MET A 87 8.21 18.34 -9.00
C MET A 87 7.13 17.55 -8.26
N PHE A 88 6.20 16.96 -9.00
CA PHE A 88 5.17 16.12 -8.42
C PHE A 88 5.75 14.82 -7.84
N ILE A 89 6.67 14.18 -8.58
CA ILE A 89 7.34 12.96 -8.15
C ILE A 89 8.11 13.23 -6.84
N ASP A 90 8.85 14.33 -6.77
CA ASP A 90 9.59 14.71 -5.56
C ASP A 90 8.64 14.94 -4.38
N GLU A 91 7.58 15.72 -4.58
CA GLU A 91 6.58 15.99 -3.54
C GLU A 91 5.95 14.71 -2.98
N VAL A 92 5.54 13.79 -3.85
CA VAL A 92 4.90 12.54 -3.44
C VAL A 92 5.90 11.60 -2.76
N LEU A 93 7.14 11.54 -3.23
CA LEU A 93 8.20 10.78 -2.58
C LEU A 93 8.50 11.33 -1.19
N MET A 94 8.59 12.65 -1.03
CA MET A 94 8.84 13.29 0.27
C MET A 94 7.73 13.00 1.28
N ARG A 95 6.46 13.03 0.88
CA ARG A 95 5.33 12.68 1.75
C ARG A 95 5.33 11.22 2.21
N ASN A 96 5.84 10.34 1.38
CA ASN A 96 5.84 8.90 1.63
C ASN A 96 7.18 8.38 2.18
N ARG A 97 8.07 9.26 2.58
CA ARG A 97 9.38 8.93 3.15
C ARG A 97 9.27 8.52 4.62
N VAL A 98 10.02 7.50 5.01
CA VAL A 98 10.19 7.08 6.41
C VAL A 98 11.68 6.97 6.76
N ASP A 99 12.03 7.33 8.00
CA ASP A 99 13.41 7.24 8.49
C ASP A 99 13.73 5.80 8.94
N VAL A 100 14.82 5.24 8.43
CA VAL A 100 15.25 3.88 8.75
C VAL A 100 15.63 3.74 10.23
N LYS A 101 16.15 4.80 10.86
CA LYS A 101 16.49 4.74 12.29
C LYS A 101 15.24 4.65 13.16
N GLU A 102 14.18 5.37 12.79
CA GLU A 102 12.89 5.30 13.48
C GLU A 102 12.25 3.91 13.32
N VAL A 103 12.20 3.41 12.10
CA VAL A 103 11.73 2.04 11.81
C VAL A 103 12.50 1.00 12.62
N ASN A 104 13.83 1.09 12.67
CA ASN A 104 14.66 0.17 13.44
C ASN A 104 14.44 0.29 14.95
N ARG A 105 14.13 1.48 15.45
CA ARG A 105 13.79 1.69 16.86
C ARG A 105 12.46 1.01 17.19
N GLU A 106 11.44 1.20 16.36
CA GLU A 106 10.13 0.57 16.52
C GLU A 106 10.23 -0.96 16.46
N LEU A 107 11.00 -1.50 15.51
CA LEU A 107 11.24 -2.94 15.38
C LEU A 107 11.86 -3.58 16.63
N ARG A 108 12.66 -2.82 17.41
CA ARG A 108 13.26 -3.32 18.66
C ARG A 108 12.30 -3.29 19.84
N GLN A 109 11.23 -2.51 19.75
CA GLN A 109 10.29 -2.28 20.84
C GLN A 109 8.98 -3.05 20.68
N THR A 110 8.71 -3.59 19.49
CA THR A 110 7.45 -4.27 19.19
C THR A 110 7.56 -5.78 19.40
N GLU A 111 6.47 -6.38 19.88
CA GLU A 111 6.28 -7.84 19.91
C GLU A 111 5.81 -8.40 18.55
N ASP A 112 5.31 -7.53 17.66
CA ASP A 112 4.83 -7.89 16.32
C ASP A 112 5.61 -7.12 15.23
N PRO A 113 6.79 -7.64 14.80
CA PRO A 113 7.61 -7.01 13.77
C PRO A 113 6.96 -6.93 12.38
N ASP A 114 5.92 -7.72 12.14
CA ASP A 114 5.20 -7.76 10.87
C ASP A 114 4.16 -6.65 10.74
N SER A 115 3.77 -6.03 11.85
CA SER A 115 2.89 -4.85 11.87
C SER A 115 3.62 -3.54 11.52
N ILE A 116 4.97 -3.52 11.57
CA ILE A 116 5.76 -2.32 11.32
C ILE A 116 5.95 -2.05 9.83
N ILE A 117 5.70 -0.82 9.42
CA ILE A 117 5.91 -0.35 8.05
C ILE A 117 7.39 -0.13 7.81
N LYS A 118 8.05 -1.10 7.19
CA LYS A 118 9.51 -1.08 6.92
C LYS A 118 9.90 -0.15 5.77
N GLY A 119 8.95 0.19 4.90
CA GLY A 119 9.19 0.94 3.68
C GLY A 119 10.01 0.16 2.63
N CYS A 120 10.11 0.74 1.45
CA CYS A 120 10.72 0.15 0.25
C CYS A 120 12.00 0.87 -0.14
N THR A 121 12.91 0.15 -0.79
CA THR A 121 13.98 0.77 -1.60
C THR A 121 13.37 1.35 -2.87
N LEU A 122 13.93 2.45 -3.37
CA LEU A 122 13.48 3.12 -4.58
C LEU A 122 14.47 2.94 -5.72
N ASN A 123 13.97 2.47 -6.85
CA ASN A 123 14.68 2.48 -8.12
C ASN A 123 13.93 3.42 -9.08
N ILE A 124 14.68 4.23 -9.83
CA ILE A 124 14.14 5.03 -10.92
C ILE A 124 14.82 4.59 -12.21
N ILE A 125 14.03 4.29 -13.23
CA ILE A 125 14.50 3.93 -14.57
C ILE A 125 14.06 5.07 -15.49
N ILE A 126 15.01 5.69 -16.16
CA ILE A 126 14.76 6.73 -17.17
C ILE A 126 15.42 6.29 -18.47
N ASP A 127 14.64 6.17 -19.55
CA ASP A 127 15.08 5.67 -20.85
C ASP A 127 15.93 4.40 -20.76
N ASN A 128 15.46 3.42 -19.99
CA ASN A 128 16.13 2.15 -19.69
C ASN A 128 17.43 2.25 -18.89
N LYS A 129 17.79 3.43 -18.36
CA LYS A 129 18.93 3.63 -17.47
C LYS A 129 18.47 3.58 -16.04
N LEU A 130 19.04 2.67 -15.26
CA LEU A 130 18.67 2.47 -13.85
C LEU A 130 19.45 3.45 -12.96
N LEU A 131 18.69 4.27 -12.22
CA LEU A 131 19.18 5.04 -11.08
C LEU A 131 18.73 4.32 -9.81
N CYS A 132 19.65 3.66 -9.12
CA CYS A 132 19.38 3.12 -7.80
C CYS A 132 19.57 4.20 -6.75
N ILE A 133 18.50 4.65 -6.13
CA ILE A 133 18.59 5.48 -4.94
C ILE A 133 18.84 4.56 -3.74
N ARG A 134 20.10 4.33 -3.43
CA ARG A 134 20.52 3.68 -2.19
C ARG A 134 20.70 4.74 -1.13
N ASP A 135 19.62 5.10 -0.47
CA ASP A 135 19.69 5.91 0.73
C ASP A 135 19.54 5.00 1.96
N ASP A 136 20.60 4.91 2.75
CA ASP A 136 20.58 4.10 3.97
C ASP A 136 19.81 4.78 5.12
N LYS A 137 19.41 6.04 4.91
CA LYS A 137 18.66 6.81 5.91
C LYS A 137 17.17 6.72 5.72
N PHE A 138 16.70 6.59 4.46
CA PHE A 138 15.29 6.69 4.14
C PHE A 138 14.78 5.49 3.32
N ARG A 139 13.50 5.20 3.53
CA ARG A 139 12.70 4.25 2.75
C ARG A 139 11.42 4.95 2.32
N PHE A 140 10.70 4.36 1.38
CA PHE A 140 9.48 4.93 0.82
C PHE A 140 8.31 3.99 1.00
N VAL A 141 7.18 4.51 1.45
CA VAL A 141 5.96 3.74 1.68
C VAL A 141 5.08 3.80 0.42
N PRO A 142 4.73 2.66 -0.20
CA PRO A 142 3.95 2.63 -1.43
C PRO A 142 2.44 2.83 -1.15
N ARG A 143 2.04 3.98 -0.62
CA ARG A 143 0.64 4.35 -0.43
C ARG A 143 -0.05 4.65 -1.75
N ASP A 144 -1.37 4.73 -1.74
CA ASP A 144 -2.18 5.00 -2.94
C ASP A 144 -1.83 6.34 -3.59
N ASP A 145 -1.59 7.39 -2.81
CA ASP A 145 -1.19 8.70 -3.34
C ASP A 145 0.12 8.66 -4.15
N LEU A 146 1.09 7.83 -3.74
CA LEU A 146 2.32 7.61 -4.49
C LEU A 146 2.07 6.74 -5.72
N VAL A 147 1.43 5.59 -5.53
CA VAL A 147 1.32 4.57 -6.60
C VAL A 147 0.34 5.03 -7.67
N GLU A 148 -0.87 5.39 -7.28
CA GLU A 148 -1.91 5.79 -8.23
C GLU A 148 -1.66 7.21 -8.75
N GLY A 149 -1.19 8.14 -7.89
CA GLY A 149 -0.87 9.48 -8.32
C GLY A 149 0.21 9.55 -9.42
N ILE A 150 1.23 8.66 -9.38
CA ILE A 150 2.22 8.56 -10.45
C ILE A 150 1.64 7.85 -11.67
N ARG A 151 0.84 6.78 -11.49
CA ARG A 151 0.20 6.06 -12.59
C ARG A 151 -0.76 6.93 -13.39
N ASP A 152 -1.53 7.76 -12.74
CA ASP A 152 -2.49 8.67 -13.37
C ASP A 152 -1.80 9.69 -14.29
N ARG A 153 -0.58 10.11 -13.93
CA ARG A 153 0.19 11.09 -14.71
C ARG A 153 1.10 10.49 -15.76
N ALA A 154 1.69 9.34 -15.46
CA ALA A 154 2.73 8.73 -16.29
C ALA A 154 2.35 7.36 -16.88
N GLY A 155 1.11 6.91 -16.62
CA GLY A 155 0.56 5.65 -17.12
C GLY A 155 0.80 4.46 -16.18
N ALA A 156 -0.01 3.42 -16.32
CA ALA A 156 -0.06 2.27 -15.42
C ALA A 156 1.28 1.52 -15.28
N GLN A 157 2.13 1.55 -16.30
CA GLN A 157 3.43 0.86 -16.29
C GLN A 157 4.55 1.66 -15.61
N SER A 158 4.29 2.90 -15.21
CA SER A 158 5.28 3.79 -14.59
C SER A 158 5.66 3.36 -13.18
N VAL A 159 4.84 2.57 -12.49
CA VAL A 159 5.11 2.10 -11.12
C VAL A 159 5.00 0.60 -11.03
N ARG A 160 6.06 -0.04 -10.55
CA ARG A 160 6.09 -1.48 -10.23
C ARG A 160 6.46 -1.66 -8.76
N ILE A 161 5.71 -2.54 -8.09
CA ILE A 161 5.94 -2.88 -6.69
C ILE A 161 6.52 -4.30 -6.62
N GLY A 162 7.67 -4.43 -5.97
CA GLY A 162 8.31 -5.71 -5.69
C GLY A 162 8.01 -6.15 -4.26
N TYR A 163 7.62 -7.42 -4.12
CA TYR A 163 7.40 -8.12 -2.84
C TYR A 163 8.52 -9.15 -2.67
N VAL A 164 8.85 -9.49 -1.41
CA VAL A 164 9.80 -10.56 -1.07
C VAL A 164 9.07 -11.61 -0.25
#